data_1c601f547e8eaad664f0e5a32b4ae43c
#
_entry.id   1c601f547e8eaad664f0e5a32b4ae43c
#
_cell.length_a   1.000
_cell.length_b   1.000
_cell.length_c   1.000
_cell.angle_alpha   90.00
_cell.angle_beta   90.00
_cell.angle_gamma   90.00
#
_symmetry.space_group_name_H-M   'P 1'
#
loop_
_entity.id
_entity.type
_entity.pdbx_description
1 polymer ?
#
loop_
_entity_poly.entity_id
_entity_poly.type
_entity_poly.pdbx_seq_one_letter_code
_entity_poly.pdbx_strand_id
1 'polypeptide(L)'
;SRLMLALQQMVSEKKSLPTIIFDEIDTGVSGEVALKMASLLQEMSKNGQCLAITHLPQVAAKAAHHFKVSKELAGERMLTSVTTLNLPERRIEIARLMSGEQITEAALQHADNLLAQ
;
A
#
# COMPACT_ATOMS: atom_id res chain seq x y z
N SER A 1 13.70 -10.96 7.30
CA SER A 1 13.13 -11.77 6.24
C SER A 1 14.00 -11.69 4.99
N ARG A 2 13.94 -12.72 4.17
CA ARG A 2 14.70 -12.76 2.91
C ARG A 2 14.27 -11.65 1.97
N LEU A 3 12.98 -11.35 1.93
CA LEU A 3 12.45 -10.28 1.11
C LEU A 3 13.01 -8.92 1.52
N MET A 4 13.09 -8.66 2.83
CA MET A 4 13.63 -7.40 3.34
C MET A 4 15.09 -7.22 2.93
N LEU A 5 15.90 -8.29 3.03
CA LEU A 5 17.30 -8.23 2.61
C LEU A 5 17.43 -7.98 1.11
N ALA A 6 16.58 -8.64 0.31
CA ALA A 6 16.58 -8.43 -1.14
C ALA A 6 16.22 -6.99 -1.50
N LEU A 7 15.20 -6.41 -0.85
CA LEU A 7 14.80 -5.02 -1.06
C LEU A 7 15.91 -4.06 -0.68
N GLN A 8 16.57 -4.28 0.47
CA GLN A 8 17.66 -3.45 0.93
C GLN A 8 18.83 -3.49 -0.05
N GLN A 9 19.14 -4.67 -0.59
CA GLN A 9 20.18 -4.81 -1.58
C GLN A 9 19.85 -4.04 -2.86
N MET A 10 18.63 -4.12 -3.35
CA MET A 10 18.19 -3.40 -4.53
C MET A 10 18.30 -1.89 -4.36
N VAL A 11 17.94 -1.38 -3.17
CA VAL A 11 18.08 0.03 -2.85
C VAL A 11 19.54 0.45 -2.82
N SER A 12 20.41 -0.35 -2.19
CA SER A 12 21.83 -0.02 -2.05
C SER A 12 22.57 0.00 -3.39
N GLU A 13 22.17 -0.82 -4.34
CA GLU A 13 22.81 -0.89 -5.65
C GLU A 13 22.48 0.31 -6.53
N LYS A 14 21.46 1.09 -6.18
CA LYS A 14 21.02 2.29 -6.92
C LYS A 14 20.86 2.07 -8.42
N LYS A 15 20.48 0.86 -8.80
CA LYS A 15 20.26 0.54 -10.20
C LYS A 15 18.94 1.13 -10.67
N SER A 16 18.93 1.65 -11.90
CA SER A 16 17.69 2.00 -12.57
C SER A 16 16.92 0.72 -12.84
N LEU A 17 15.73 0.61 -12.25
CA LEU A 17 14.91 -0.58 -12.35
C LEU A 17 13.72 -0.32 -13.28
N PRO A 18 13.31 -1.32 -14.08
CA PRO A 18 12.02 -1.25 -14.77
C PRO A 18 10.87 -1.27 -13.75
N THR A 19 9.66 -1.52 -14.21
CA THR A 19 8.52 -1.70 -13.31
C THR A 19 8.65 -3.00 -12.53
N ILE A 20 8.53 -2.93 -11.20
CA ILE A 20 8.54 -4.10 -10.33
C ILE A 20 7.18 -4.21 -9.66
N ILE A 21 6.62 -5.40 -9.68
CA ILE A 21 5.31 -5.69 -9.08
C ILE A 21 5.52 -6.56 -7.84
N PHE A 22 5.04 -6.07 -6.69
CA PHE A 22 5.04 -6.81 -5.44
C PHE A 22 3.62 -7.24 -5.12
N ASP A 23 3.38 -8.54 -5.10
CA ASP A 23 2.05 -9.08 -4.86
C ASP A 23 2.00 -9.72 -3.46
N GLU A 24 1.23 -9.12 -2.57
CA GLU A 24 0.99 -9.61 -1.20
C GLU A 24 2.27 -9.93 -0.42
N ILE A 25 3.30 -9.09 -0.57
CA ILE A 25 4.60 -9.27 0.09
C ILE A 25 4.54 -9.07 1.60
N ASP A 26 3.45 -8.52 2.08
CA ASP A 26 3.26 -8.09 3.46
C ASP A 26 2.52 -9.12 4.32
N THR A 27 2.25 -10.31 3.78
CA THR A 27 1.56 -11.38 4.51
C THR A 27 2.37 -11.80 5.74
N GLY A 28 1.75 -11.70 6.92
CA GLY A 28 2.35 -12.12 8.18
C GLY A 28 3.40 -11.18 8.77
N VAL A 29 3.58 -9.98 8.24
CA VAL A 29 4.53 -9.00 8.78
C VAL A 29 3.89 -8.15 9.88
N SER A 30 4.70 -7.78 10.88
CA SER A 30 4.27 -6.85 11.93
C SER A 30 4.17 -5.41 11.39
N GLY A 31 3.48 -4.55 12.13
CA GLY A 31 3.33 -3.15 11.75
C GLY A 31 4.65 -2.41 11.61
N GLU A 32 5.62 -2.71 12.47
CA GLU A 32 6.94 -2.09 12.41
C GLU A 32 7.71 -2.50 11.14
N VAL A 33 7.68 -3.79 10.81
CA VAL A 33 8.31 -4.30 9.60
C VAL A 33 7.58 -3.76 8.36
N ALA A 34 6.26 -3.62 8.42
CA ALA A 34 5.48 -3.05 7.33
C ALA A 34 5.90 -1.61 7.02
N LEU A 35 6.17 -0.80 8.05
CA LEU A 35 6.66 0.56 7.87
C LEU A 35 8.02 0.59 7.19
N LYS A 36 8.92 -0.31 7.58
CA LYS A 36 10.24 -0.42 6.94
C LYS A 36 10.12 -0.84 5.48
N MET A 37 9.26 -1.81 5.20
CA MET A 37 9.00 -2.25 3.83
C MET A 37 8.45 -1.11 2.97
N ALA A 38 7.49 -0.37 3.52
CA ALA A 38 6.90 0.77 2.82
C ALA A 38 7.95 1.82 2.48
N SER A 39 8.85 2.11 3.40
CA SER A 39 9.94 3.07 3.17
C SER A 39 10.91 2.59 2.10
N LEU A 40 11.24 1.30 2.08
CA LEU A 40 12.11 0.73 1.06
C LEU A 40 11.47 0.76 -0.32
N LEU A 41 10.17 0.44 -0.42
CA LEU A 41 9.43 0.52 -1.67
C LEU A 41 9.39 1.96 -2.19
N GLN A 42 9.20 2.92 -1.30
CA GLN A 42 9.21 4.32 -1.65
C GLN A 42 10.58 4.75 -2.19
N GLU A 43 11.66 4.30 -1.56
CA GLU A 43 13.02 4.57 -2.01
C GLU A 43 13.29 3.97 -3.38
N MET A 44 12.88 2.73 -3.60
CA MET A 44 13.01 2.06 -4.89
C MET A 44 12.24 2.78 -6.00
N SER A 45 11.09 3.35 -5.67
CA SER A 45 10.25 4.05 -6.66
C SER A 45 10.89 5.32 -7.20
N LYS A 46 11.92 5.83 -6.56
CA LYS A 46 12.68 6.99 -7.06
C LYS A 46 13.50 6.63 -8.29
N ASN A 47 13.90 5.37 -8.43
CA ASN A 47 14.76 4.90 -9.53
C ASN A 47 14.00 4.04 -10.55
N GLY A 48 12.68 3.90 -10.38
CA GLY A 48 11.85 3.09 -11.25
C GLY A 48 10.40 3.17 -10.82
N GLN A 49 9.59 2.24 -11.28
CA GLN A 49 8.18 2.18 -10.92
C GLN A 49 7.92 0.94 -10.06
N CYS A 50 7.31 1.14 -8.89
CA CYS A 50 6.92 0.04 -8.02
C CYS A 50 5.39 -0.02 -7.91
N LEU A 51 4.83 -1.19 -8.17
CA LEU A 51 3.42 -1.49 -7.95
C LEU A 51 3.33 -2.48 -6.80
N ALA A 52 2.62 -2.14 -5.75
CA ALA A 52 2.44 -3.04 -4.62
C ALA A 52 0.96 -3.38 -4.44
N ILE A 53 0.66 -4.66 -4.35
CA ILE A 53 -0.68 -5.14 -4.02
C ILE A 53 -0.64 -5.49 -2.54
N THR A 54 -1.37 -4.73 -1.75
CA THR A 54 -1.28 -4.81 -0.29
C THR A 54 -2.62 -4.57 0.37
N HIS A 55 -2.78 -5.10 1.56
CA HIS A 55 -3.89 -4.79 2.45
C HIS A 55 -3.41 -4.07 3.72
N LEU A 56 -2.13 -3.72 3.78
CA LEU A 56 -1.57 -3.03 4.94
C LEU A 56 -1.67 -1.52 4.80
N PRO A 57 -2.28 -0.85 5.77
CA PRO A 57 -2.44 0.61 5.74
C PRO A 57 -1.10 1.35 5.69
N GLN A 58 -0.06 0.82 6.34
CA GLN A 58 1.27 1.43 6.35
C GLN A 58 1.87 1.51 4.94
N VAL A 59 1.70 0.46 4.15
CA VAL A 59 2.21 0.41 2.79
C VAL A 59 1.37 1.31 1.89
N ALA A 60 0.05 1.22 1.99
CA ALA A 60 -0.86 2.02 1.18
C ALA A 60 -0.66 3.53 1.40
N ALA A 61 -0.40 3.94 2.64
CA ALA A 61 -0.23 5.35 2.98
C ALA A 61 1.04 5.97 2.40
N LYS A 62 2.07 5.17 2.17
CA LYS A 62 3.35 5.65 1.63
C LYS A 62 3.35 5.79 0.11
N ALA A 63 2.37 5.22 -0.57
CA ALA A 63 2.33 5.26 -2.03
C ALA A 63 2.05 6.68 -2.54
N ALA A 64 2.67 7.03 -3.66
CA ALA A 64 2.39 8.30 -4.33
C ALA A 64 0.99 8.29 -4.94
N HIS A 65 0.58 7.11 -5.43
CA HIS A 65 -0.74 6.90 -6.03
C HIS A 65 -1.40 5.69 -5.38
N HIS A 66 -2.70 5.77 -5.19
CA HIS A 66 -3.46 4.71 -4.55
C HIS A 66 -4.64 4.31 -5.45
N PHE A 67 -4.67 3.04 -5.83
CA PHE A 67 -5.76 2.45 -6.60
C PHE A 67 -6.49 1.47 -5.72
N LYS A 68 -7.80 1.59 -5.69
CA LYS A 68 -8.66 0.65 -4.96
C LYS A 68 -9.28 -0.33 -5.94
N VAL A 69 -9.08 -1.62 -5.66
CA VAL A 69 -9.71 -2.70 -6.43
C VAL A 69 -10.95 -3.14 -5.67
N SER A 70 -12.09 -3.14 -6.34
CA SER A 70 -13.34 -3.58 -5.75
C SER A 70 -14.08 -4.52 -6.69
N LYS A 71 -14.86 -5.43 -6.11
CA LYS A 71 -15.70 -6.35 -6.86
C LYS A 71 -17.15 -6.07 -6.54
N GLU A 72 -17.95 -5.90 -7.58
CA GLU A 72 -19.37 -5.64 -7.45
C GLU A 72 -20.18 -6.61 -8.30
N LEU A 73 -21.36 -6.97 -7.80
CA LEU A 73 -22.31 -7.79 -8.55
C LEU A 73 -23.10 -6.87 -9.46
N ALA A 74 -22.97 -7.09 -10.78
CA ALA A 74 -23.79 -6.44 -11.79
C ALA A 74 -24.66 -7.52 -12.45
N GLY A 75 -25.88 -7.68 -11.95
CA GLY A 75 -26.75 -8.79 -12.33
C GLY A 75 -26.20 -10.11 -11.81
N GLU A 76 -25.91 -11.07 -12.69
CA GLU A 76 -25.32 -12.36 -12.33
C GLU A 76 -23.81 -12.39 -12.47
N ARG A 77 -23.19 -11.27 -12.87
CA ARG A 77 -21.75 -11.19 -13.11
C ARG A 77 -21.05 -10.40 -12.00
N MET A 78 -19.87 -10.88 -11.60
CA MET A 78 -18.95 -10.11 -10.77
C MET A 78 -18.10 -9.21 -11.65
N LEU A 79 -18.17 -7.90 -11.40
CA LEU A 79 -17.34 -6.92 -12.08
C LEU A 79 -16.25 -6.45 -11.12
N THR A 80 -15.02 -6.47 -11.63
CA THR A 80 -13.88 -5.90 -10.92
C THR A 80 -13.65 -4.49 -11.42
N SER A 81 -13.61 -3.52 -10.51
CA SER A 81 -13.33 -2.13 -10.83
C SER A 81 -12.04 -1.68 -10.17
N VAL A 82 -11.31 -0.81 -10.85
CA VAL A 82 -10.13 -0.15 -10.30
C VAL A 82 -10.39 1.34 -10.29
N THR A 83 -10.29 1.96 -9.13
CA THR A 83 -10.57 3.38 -8.94
C THR A 83 -9.35 4.08 -8.37
N THR A 84 -8.94 5.19 -8.99
CA THR A 84 -7.89 6.05 -8.45
C THR A 84 -8.47 6.87 -7.31
N LEU A 85 -7.82 6.84 -6.14
CA LEU A 85 -8.29 7.56 -4.97
C LEU A 85 -7.61 8.91 -4.83
N ASN A 86 -8.40 9.96 -4.56
CA ASN A 86 -7.86 11.25 -4.16
C ASN A 86 -7.51 11.22 -2.66
N LEU A 87 -6.95 12.31 -2.14
CA LEU A 87 -6.48 12.33 -0.76
C LEU A 87 -7.58 12.07 0.28
N PRO A 88 -8.77 12.71 0.22
CA PRO A 88 -9.87 12.37 1.13
C PRO A 88 -10.33 10.92 1.03
N GLU A 89 -10.38 10.38 -0.17
CA GLU A 89 -10.77 8.98 -0.40
C GLU A 89 -9.71 8.02 0.14
N ARG A 90 -8.44 8.36 0.01
CA ARG A 90 -7.33 7.57 0.57
C ARG A 90 -7.42 7.50 2.09
N ARG A 91 -7.74 8.62 2.72
CA ARG A 91 -7.92 8.70 4.17
C ARG A 91 -8.97 7.69 4.65
N ILE A 92 -10.11 7.68 3.99
CA ILE A 92 -11.21 6.77 4.32
C ILE A 92 -10.81 5.31 4.09
N GLU A 93 -10.18 5.03 2.96
CA GLU A 93 -9.77 3.66 2.63
C GLU A 93 -8.71 3.11 3.59
N ILE A 94 -7.74 3.93 3.96
CA ILE A 94 -6.71 3.54 4.93
C ILE A 94 -7.34 3.28 6.30
N ALA A 95 -8.29 4.12 6.71
CA ALA A 95 -9.02 3.90 7.96
C ALA A 95 -9.82 2.58 7.91
N ARG A 96 -10.44 2.29 6.77
CA ARG A 96 -11.19 1.05 6.56
C ARG A 96 -10.28 -0.18 6.68
N LEU A 97 -9.07 -0.09 6.14
CA LEU A 97 -8.10 -1.19 6.25
C LEU A 97 -7.72 -1.48 7.72
N MET A 98 -7.77 -0.47 8.57
CA MET A 98 -7.43 -0.62 9.99
C MET A 98 -8.61 -1.09 10.83
N SER A 99 -9.81 -0.58 10.59
CA SER A 99 -10.96 -0.79 11.47
C SER A 99 -12.06 -1.66 10.86
N GLY A 100 -11.94 -2.06 9.60
CA GLY A 100 -12.97 -2.82 8.91
C GLY A 100 -14.09 -1.93 8.37
N GLU A 101 -15.27 -2.52 8.19
CA GLU A 101 -16.41 -1.82 7.58
C GLU A 101 -16.89 -0.62 8.40
N GLN A 102 -16.77 -0.68 9.73
CA GLN A 102 -17.13 0.44 10.58
C GLN A 102 -15.90 1.30 10.83
N ILE A 103 -15.87 2.46 10.18
CA ILE A 103 -14.76 3.39 10.30
C ILE A 103 -14.92 4.22 11.56
N THR A 104 -13.96 4.09 12.48
CA THR A 104 -13.96 4.82 13.74
C THR A 104 -13.20 6.15 13.59
N GLU A 105 -13.49 7.08 14.49
CA GLU A 105 -12.74 8.36 14.56
C GLU A 105 -11.25 8.12 14.83
N ALA A 106 -10.95 7.15 15.69
CA ALA A 106 -9.56 6.77 15.99
C ALA A 106 -8.85 6.25 14.75
N ALA A 107 -9.54 5.46 13.91
CA ALA A 107 -8.96 4.96 12.67
C ALA A 107 -8.71 6.09 11.67
N LEU A 108 -9.62 7.04 11.56
CA LEU A 108 -9.44 8.21 10.68
C LEU A 108 -8.23 9.04 11.13
N GLN A 109 -8.08 9.25 12.42
CA GLN A 109 -6.94 10.00 12.96
C GLN A 109 -5.63 9.27 12.72
N HIS A 110 -5.62 7.95 12.89
CA HIS A 110 -4.44 7.14 12.61
C HIS A 110 -4.09 7.17 11.11
N ALA A 111 -5.12 7.15 10.25
CA ALA A 111 -4.91 7.29 8.81
C ALA A 111 -4.25 8.63 8.46
N ASP A 112 -4.69 9.71 9.09
CA ASP A 112 -4.09 11.03 8.91
C ASP A 112 -2.61 11.02 9.30
N ASN A 113 -2.26 10.37 10.40
CA ASN A 113 -0.88 10.26 10.86
C ASN A 113 -0.02 9.46 9.87
N LEU A 114 -0.53 8.38 9.35
CA LEU A 114 0.19 7.56 8.37
C LEU A 114 0.41 8.32 7.05
N LEU A 115 -0.60 9.06 6.59
CA LEU A 115 -0.50 9.85 5.37
C LEU A 115 0.45 11.04 5.50
N ALA A 116 0.64 11.55 6.71
CA ALA A 116 1.52 12.68 6.97
C ALA A 116 3.00 12.30 7.06
N GLN A 117 3.30 11.02 7.19
CA GLN A 117 4.69 10.56 7.33
C GLN A 117 5.47 10.57 6.02
#